data_5ac65a3c4930abdec35ad717ecf86822
#
_entry.id   5ac65a3c4930abdec35ad717ecf86822
#
_cell.length_a   1.000
_cell.length_b   1.000
_cell.length_c   1.000
_cell.angle_alpha   90.00
_cell.angle_beta   90.00
_cell.angle_gamma   90.00
#
_symmetry.space_group_name_H-M   'P 1'
#
loop_
_entity.id
_entity.type
_entity.pdbx_description
1 polymer ?
#
loop_
_entity_poly.entity_id
_entity_poly.type
_entity_poly.pdbx_seq_one_letter_code
_entity_poly.pdbx_strand_id
1 'polypeptide(L)'
;MRRDFRFVVPGLIALFLVTQIATARASERVDLLLAFAVDVSRSIDAAKFKLQRDGYVAAINNPRVIDAIRSGSNGRIAVCFIEWSGETSQKLVIDWTMINNAESARRFSDGIVEAPRSFADRTSISAGIDFAVQQLERAPFEATRRAIDVSGDGTNNSGRDVTAARDQALAKGITINGLVILSATPLAWNAEHTNPPGGLDEYYKRNVVGGPGAFVMVAQDFESFGQAMINKLIGEVALASPRWRTVQR
;
A
#
# COMPACT_ATOMS: atom_id res chain seq x y z
N MET A 1 16.37 -5.51 -90.05
CA MET A 1 16.64 -6.15 -88.78
C MET A 1 16.92 -5.06 -87.75
N ARG A 2 15.95 -4.67 -86.94
CA ARG A 2 16.08 -3.72 -85.87
C ARG A 2 16.14 -4.49 -84.55
N ARG A 3 17.23 -4.32 -83.78
CA ARG A 3 17.41 -4.88 -82.44
C ARG A 3 17.03 -3.82 -81.41
N ASP A 4 15.96 -4.06 -80.70
CA ASP A 4 15.54 -3.23 -79.55
C ASP A 4 16.33 -3.63 -78.32
N PHE A 5 17.14 -2.70 -77.79
CA PHE A 5 17.81 -2.82 -76.49
C PHE A 5 16.89 -2.30 -75.39
N ARG A 6 16.42 -3.20 -74.56
CA ARG A 6 15.71 -2.83 -73.35
C ARG A 6 16.69 -2.64 -72.17
N PHE A 7 16.80 -1.41 -71.68
CA PHE A 7 17.52 -1.11 -70.49
C PHE A 7 16.64 -1.48 -69.26
N VAL A 8 17.13 -2.41 -68.43
CA VAL A 8 16.59 -2.72 -67.11
C VAL A 8 17.30 -1.85 -66.10
N VAL A 9 16.56 -0.92 -65.46
CA VAL A 9 17.06 -0.10 -64.35
C VAL A 9 16.80 -0.88 -63.05
N PRO A 10 17.84 -1.22 -62.27
CA PRO A 10 17.62 -1.82 -60.94
C PRO A 10 17.20 -0.74 -59.96
N GLY A 11 15.95 -0.80 -59.51
CA GLY A 11 15.45 0.06 -58.42
C GLY A 11 16.10 -0.33 -57.10
N LEU A 12 16.89 0.59 -56.54
CA LEU A 12 17.40 0.48 -55.16
C LEU A 12 16.28 0.77 -54.15
N ILE A 13 15.74 -0.25 -53.51
CA ILE A 13 14.83 -0.11 -52.39
C ILE A 13 15.68 0.15 -51.13
N ALA A 14 15.79 1.40 -50.73
CA ALA A 14 16.38 1.77 -49.44
C ALA A 14 15.41 1.44 -48.30
N LEU A 15 15.70 0.35 -47.58
CA LEU A 15 14.95 -0.05 -46.39
C LEU A 15 15.36 0.86 -45.20
N PHE A 16 14.54 1.87 -44.89
CA PHE A 16 14.73 2.69 -43.73
C PHE A 16 14.33 1.88 -42.48
N LEU A 17 15.30 1.31 -41.76
CA LEU A 17 15.11 0.76 -40.40
C LEU A 17 14.91 1.95 -39.43
N VAL A 18 13.68 2.26 -39.12
CA VAL A 18 13.36 3.18 -38.01
C VAL A 18 13.56 2.43 -36.70
N THR A 19 14.76 2.55 -36.12
CA THR A 19 15.03 2.10 -34.76
C THR A 19 14.25 3.00 -33.81
N GLN A 20 13.15 2.49 -33.25
CA GLN A 20 12.46 3.12 -32.14
C GLN A 20 13.36 3.00 -30.90
N ILE A 21 14.07 4.06 -30.57
CA ILE A 21 14.77 4.20 -29.31
C ILE A 21 13.66 4.40 -28.25
N ALA A 22 13.25 3.32 -27.59
CA ALA A 22 12.45 3.42 -26.39
C ALA A 22 13.30 4.14 -25.34
N THR A 23 13.06 5.43 -25.14
CA THR A 23 13.63 6.18 -24.03
C THR A 23 13.09 5.54 -22.75
N ALA A 24 13.90 4.72 -22.08
CA ALA A 24 13.62 4.24 -20.74
C ALA A 24 13.45 5.49 -19.87
N ARG A 25 12.18 5.80 -19.51
CA ARG A 25 11.87 6.89 -18.61
C ARG A 25 12.49 6.51 -17.27
N ALA A 26 13.48 7.28 -16.80
CA ALA A 26 14.08 7.05 -15.50
C ALA A 26 12.95 6.99 -14.46
N SER A 27 12.92 5.91 -13.69
CA SER A 27 11.90 5.73 -12.64
C SER A 27 12.01 6.88 -11.65
N GLU A 28 10.88 7.50 -11.34
CA GLU A 28 10.85 8.67 -10.48
C GLU A 28 11.10 8.25 -9.02
N ARG A 29 12.05 8.93 -8.34
CA ARG A 29 12.43 8.58 -6.97
C ARG A 29 11.50 9.23 -5.95
N VAL A 30 11.09 8.41 -4.97
CA VAL A 30 10.27 8.81 -3.82
C VAL A 30 10.97 8.42 -2.51
N ASP A 31 10.56 9.01 -1.39
CA ASP A 31 11.13 8.70 -0.07
C ASP A 31 10.63 7.36 0.48
N LEU A 32 9.41 6.98 0.11
CA LEU A 32 8.72 5.78 0.58
C LEU A 32 7.76 5.27 -0.49
N LEU A 33 7.77 3.95 -0.73
CA LEU A 33 6.67 3.22 -1.33
C LEU A 33 5.82 2.64 -0.19
N LEU A 34 4.54 3.01 -0.12
CA LEU A 34 3.62 2.58 0.93
C LEU A 34 2.37 1.95 0.33
N ALA A 35 2.18 0.66 0.57
CA ALA A 35 0.97 -0.06 0.20
C ALA A 35 0.02 -0.07 1.40
N PHE A 36 -1.12 0.62 1.31
CA PHE A 36 -2.21 0.48 2.27
C PHE A 36 -2.94 -0.84 2.00
N ALA A 37 -2.83 -1.79 2.91
CA ALA A 37 -3.51 -3.08 2.87
C ALA A 37 -4.66 -3.06 3.89
N VAL A 38 -5.87 -2.81 3.40
CA VAL A 38 -7.05 -2.44 4.18
C VAL A 38 -8.00 -3.62 4.28
N ASP A 39 -8.27 -4.05 5.51
CA ASP A 39 -9.25 -5.09 5.80
C ASP A 39 -10.67 -4.62 5.51
N VAL A 40 -11.36 -5.38 4.67
CA VAL A 40 -12.81 -5.21 4.41
C VAL A 40 -13.56 -6.52 4.64
N SER A 41 -13.03 -7.36 5.55
CA SER A 41 -13.64 -8.64 5.92
C SER A 41 -15.01 -8.48 6.60
N ARG A 42 -15.66 -9.59 6.87
CA ARG A 42 -17.06 -9.61 7.35
C ARG A 42 -17.27 -8.97 8.72
N SER A 43 -16.24 -8.86 9.55
CA SER A 43 -16.28 -8.16 10.85
C SER A 43 -16.51 -6.65 10.70
N ILE A 44 -16.18 -6.10 9.54
CA ILE A 44 -16.34 -4.69 9.21
C ILE A 44 -17.71 -4.50 8.55
N ASP A 45 -18.70 -4.01 9.28
CA ASP A 45 -20.01 -3.66 8.73
C ASP A 45 -19.96 -2.36 7.91
N ALA A 46 -21.10 -1.92 7.39
CA ALA A 46 -21.17 -0.74 6.51
C ALA A 46 -20.81 0.57 7.25
N ALA A 47 -21.14 0.68 8.54
CA ALA A 47 -20.80 1.87 9.33
C ALA A 47 -19.30 1.92 9.62
N LYS A 48 -18.71 0.81 10.05
CA LYS A 48 -17.27 0.66 10.25
C LYS A 48 -16.47 0.91 8.97
N PHE A 49 -16.94 0.35 7.85
CA PHE A 49 -16.32 0.57 6.55
C PHE A 49 -16.30 2.06 6.17
N LYS A 50 -17.40 2.78 6.42
CA LYS A 50 -17.45 4.23 6.19
C LYS A 50 -16.46 4.98 7.08
N LEU A 51 -16.43 4.69 8.37
CA LEU A 51 -15.51 5.34 9.33
C LEU A 51 -14.03 5.08 8.96
N GLN A 52 -13.72 3.86 8.53
CA GLN A 52 -12.39 3.50 8.06
C GLN A 52 -11.98 4.34 6.83
N ARG A 53 -12.86 4.44 5.82
CA ARG A 53 -12.62 5.26 4.62
C ARG A 53 -12.47 6.73 4.95
N ASP A 54 -13.39 7.28 5.75
CA ASP A 54 -13.33 8.67 6.21
C ASP A 54 -12.01 8.96 6.95
N GLY A 55 -11.53 7.99 7.73
CA GLY A 55 -10.26 8.08 8.45
C GLY A 55 -9.04 8.12 7.53
N TYR A 56 -9.00 7.29 6.47
CA TYR A 56 -7.94 7.36 5.45
C TYR A 56 -7.96 8.71 4.72
N VAL A 57 -9.15 9.18 4.32
CA VAL A 57 -9.33 10.49 3.67
C VAL A 57 -8.84 11.63 4.57
N ALA A 58 -9.24 11.62 5.83
CA ALA A 58 -8.82 12.63 6.80
C ALA A 58 -7.29 12.61 7.01
N ALA A 59 -6.70 11.42 7.08
CA ALA A 59 -5.28 11.28 7.32
C ALA A 59 -4.44 11.74 6.12
N ILE A 60 -4.77 11.29 4.91
CA ILE A 60 -3.95 11.63 3.72
C ILE A 60 -4.03 13.12 3.37
N ASN A 61 -5.17 13.79 3.67
CA ASN A 61 -5.35 15.22 3.45
C ASN A 61 -4.88 16.09 4.64
N ASN A 62 -4.42 15.48 5.74
CA ASN A 62 -4.02 16.24 6.92
C ASN A 62 -2.77 17.09 6.63
N PRO A 63 -2.78 18.41 6.91
CA PRO A 63 -1.63 19.28 6.66
C PRO A 63 -0.33 18.78 7.30
N ARG A 64 -0.40 18.21 8.52
CA ARG A 64 0.77 17.66 9.22
C ARG A 64 1.38 16.46 8.48
N VAL A 65 0.55 15.63 7.85
CA VAL A 65 1.00 14.50 7.01
C VAL A 65 1.66 15.04 5.74
N ILE A 66 1.06 16.02 5.08
CA ILE A 66 1.63 16.67 3.89
C ILE A 66 2.97 17.32 4.22
N ASP A 67 3.07 18.03 5.34
CA ASP A 67 4.32 18.66 5.78
C ASP A 67 5.40 17.62 6.10
N ALA A 68 5.02 16.50 6.74
CA ALA A 68 5.93 15.37 6.97
C ALA A 68 6.45 14.79 5.64
N ILE A 69 5.58 14.57 4.65
CA ILE A 69 5.97 14.10 3.31
C ILE A 69 6.96 15.06 2.67
N ARG A 70 6.66 16.36 2.68
CA ARG A 70 7.51 17.39 2.07
C ARG A 70 8.86 17.58 2.78
N SER A 71 8.97 17.17 4.04
CA SER A 71 10.22 17.20 4.80
C SER A 71 11.21 16.09 4.43
N GLY A 72 10.80 15.09 3.66
CA GLY A 72 11.64 14.02 3.16
C GLY A 72 12.69 14.51 2.14
N SER A 73 13.67 13.67 1.85
CA SER A 73 14.78 14.02 0.92
C SER A 73 14.32 14.31 -0.50
N ASN A 74 13.29 13.59 -0.96
CA ASN A 74 12.66 13.81 -2.27
C ASN A 74 11.37 14.63 -2.15
N GLY A 75 10.87 14.87 -0.92
CA GLY A 75 9.66 15.62 -0.63
C GLY A 75 8.39 14.96 -1.18
N ARG A 76 8.40 13.65 -1.37
CA ARG A 76 7.29 12.89 -1.97
C ARG A 76 7.33 11.41 -1.60
N ILE A 77 6.16 10.79 -1.54
CA ILE A 77 5.97 9.36 -1.38
C ILE A 77 5.11 8.83 -2.53
N ALA A 78 5.13 7.53 -2.78
CA ALA A 78 4.15 6.89 -3.63
C ALA A 78 3.33 5.90 -2.81
N VAL A 79 2.01 5.93 -3.00
CA VAL A 79 1.05 5.12 -2.26
C VAL A 79 0.13 4.37 -3.21
N CYS A 80 -0.32 3.19 -2.80
CA CYS A 80 -1.44 2.49 -3.43
C CYS A 80 -2.44 2.05 -2.36
N PHE A 81 -3.69 1.79 -2.77
CA PHE A 81 -4.76 1.38 -1.85
C PHE A 81 -5.30 0.02 -2.27
N ILE A 82 -5.18 -0.94 -1.36
CA ILE A 82 -5.57 -2.34 -1.55
C ILE A 82 -6.66 -2.65 -0.55
N GLU A 83 -7.76 -3.23 -1.02
CA GLU A 83 -8.72 -3.90 -0.16
C GLU A 83 -8.51 -5.40 -0.19
N TRP A 84 -8.60 -6.02 0.99
CA TRP A 84 -8.48 -7.47 1.12
C TRP A 84 -9.49 -8.01 2.15
N SER A 85 -9.85 -9.31 1.99
CA SER A 85 -10.63 -10.06 2.96
C SER A 85 -10.19 -11.53 2.97
N GLY A 86 -10.91 -12.46 2.35
CA GLY A 86 -10.57 -13.88 2.27
C GLY A 86 -9.30 -14.17 1.45
N GLU A 87 -8.92 -15.45 1.40
CA GLU A 87 -7.70 -15.92 0.75
C GLU A 87 -7.58 -15.54 -0.74
N THR A 88 -8.69 -15.47 -1.46
CA THR A 88 -8.73 -15.12 -2.88
C THR A 88 -9.37 -13.74 -3.15
N SER A 89 -9.49 -12.91 -2.11
CA SER A 89 -10.25 -11.66 -2.16
C SER A 89 -9.33 -10.47 -1.91
N GLN A 90 -8.50 -10.10 -2.90
CA GLN A 90 -7.64 -8.92 -2.88
C GLN A 90 -7.87 -8.09 -4.14
N LYS A 91 -7.87 -6.78 -4.00
CA LYS A 91 -8.05 -5.84 -5.10
C LYS A 91 -7.19 -4.60 -4.92
N LEU A 92 -6.46 -4.22 -5.95
CA LEU A 92 -5.87 -2.90 -6.07
C LEU A 92 -7.01 -1.92 -6.42
N VAL A 93 -7.42 -1.12 -5.44
CA VAL A 93 -8.52 -0.15 -5.58
C VAL A 93 -8.02 1.13 -6.22
N ILE A 94 -6.86 1.62 -5.77
CA ILE A 94 -6.18 2.77 -6.36
C ILE A 94 -4.73 2.36 -6.63
N ASP A 95 -4.32 2.52 -7.87
CA ASP A 95 -2.96 2.24 -8.30
C ASP A 95 -1.97 3.27 -7.76
N TRP A 96 -0.69 2.96 -7.91
CA TRP A 96 0.41 3.78 -7.41
C TRP A 96 0.26 5.25 -7.80
N THR A 97 0.12 6.08 -6.79
CA THR A 97 -0.07 7.52 -6.91
C THR A 97 0.98 8.25 -6.10
N MET A 98 1.67 9.20 -6.73
CA MET A 98 2.63 10.06 -6.04
C MET A 98 1.92 11.16 -5.26
N ILE A 99 2.30 11.30 -3.97
CA ILE A 99 1.81 12.37 -3.08
C ILE A 99 2.98 13.28 -2.70
N ASN A 100 2.85 14.56 -3.03
CA ASN A 100 3.84 15.60 -2.74
C ASN A 100 3.22 16.94 -2.30
N ASN A 101 1.90 17.06 -2.37
CA ASN A 101 1.15 18.26 -2.01
C ASN A 101 -0.33 17.94 -1.72
N ALA A 102 -1.08 18.94 -1.28
CA ALA A 102 -2.49 18.79 -0.94
C ALA A 102 -3.37 18.38 -2.14
N GLU A 103 -3.02 18.82 -3.37
CA GLU A 103 -3.79 18.46 -4.56
C GLU A 103 -3.65 16.97 -4.91
N SER A 104 -2.41 16.44 -4.89
CA SER A 104 -2.16 15.01 -5.13
C SER A 104 -2.78 14.14 -4.03
N ALA A 105 -2.75 14.59 -2.76
CA ALA A 105 -3.42 13.93 -1.65
C ALA A 105 -4.94 13.87 -1.87
N ARG A 106 -5.56 14.98 -2.28
CA ARG A 106 -6.99 15.04 -2.56
C ARG A 106 -7.39 14.09 -3.69
N ARG A 107 -6.69 14.11 -4.82
CA ARG A 107 -6.98 13.19 -5.93
C ARG A 107 -6.94 11.72 -5.50
N PHE A 108 -5.97 11.34 -4.67
CA PHE A 108 -5.90 9.99 -4.13
C PHE A 108 -7.09 9.68 -3.20
N SER A 109 -7.44 10.60 -2.31
CA SER A 109 -8.55 10.42 -1.38
C SER A 109 -9.92 10.41 -2.05
N ASP A 110 -10.12 11.18 -3.13
CA ASP A 110 -11.34 11.14 -3.93
C ASP A 110 -11.58 9.73 -4.49
N GLY A 111 -10.52 9.07 -4.99
CA GLY A 111 -10.59 7.68 -5.41
C GLY A 111 -10.98 6.69 -4.29
N ILE A 112 -10.57 6.97 -3.03
CA ILE A 112 -11.02 6.16 -1.88
C ILE A 112 -12.53 6.31 -1.67
N VAL A 113 -13.06 7.53 -1.75
CA VAL A 113 -14.50 7.81 -1.51
C VAL A 113 -15.37 7.19 -2.61
N GLU A 114 -14.95 7.30 -3.85
CA GLU A 114 -15.72 6.87 -5.03
C GLU A 114 -15.76 5.36 -5.22
N ALA A 115 -14.74 4.64 -4.75
CA ALA A 115 -14.66 3.19 -4.96
C ALA A 115 -15.72 2.43 -4.13
N PRO A 116 -16.47 1.49 -4.73
CA PRO A 116 -17.34 0.61 -3.96
C PRO A 116 -16.50 -0.35 -3.11
N ARG A 117 -17.08 -0.87 -2.02
CA ARG A 117 -16.47 -1.95 -1.24
C ARG A 117 -16.25 -3.17 -2.12
N SER A 118 -15.04 -3.75 -2.08
CA SER A 118 -14.67 -4.84 -2.98
C SER A 118 -15.17 -6.21 -2.51
N PHE A 119 -15.12 -6.48 -1.20
CA PHE A 119 -15.36 -7.80 -0.63
C PHE A 119 -16.05 -7.74 0.74
N ALA A 120 -16.51 -8.91 1.24
CA ALA A 120 -16.97 -9.10 2.60
C ALA A 120 -16.89 -10.61 2.95
N ASP A 121 -15.67 -11.15 3.09
CA ASP A 121 -15.39 -12.56 3.33
C ASP A 121 -14.64 -12.77 4.65
N ARG A 122 -13.93 -13.86 4.81
CA ARG A 122 -13.04 -14.16 5.94
C ARG A 122 -11.89 -13.14 6.01
N THR A 123 -10.99 -13.35 6.94
CA THR A 123 -9.84 -12.47 7.18
C THR A 123 -8.55 -13.20 6.87
N SER A 124 -7.93 -12.91 5.72
CA SER A 124 -6.65 -13.44 5.30
C SER A 124 -5.60 -12.32 5.25
N ILE A 125 -5.04 -11.99 6.41
CA ILE A 125 -3.93 -11.02 6.51
C ILE A 125 -2.76 -11.49 5.64
N SER A 126 -2.49 -12.80 5.64
CA SER A 126 -1.42 -13.40 4.83
C SER A 126 -1.59 -13.10 3.34
N ALA A 127 -2.79 -13.27 2.79
CA ALA A 127 -3.05 -12.99 1.38
C ALA A 127 -3.04 -11.47 1.08
N GLY A 128 -3.46 -10.63 2.02
CA GLY A 128 -3.32 -9.18 1.95
C GLY A 128 -1.84 -8.76 1.86
N ILE A 129 -0.98 -9.33 2.70
CA ILE A 129 0.48 -9.10 2.66
C ILE A 129 1.08 -9.58 1.33
N ASP A 130 0.76 -10.80 0.89
CA ASP A 130 1.29 -11.36 -0.35
C ASP A 130 0.92 -10.51 -1.56
N PHE A 131 -0.32 -10.05 -1.62
CA PHE A 131 -0.79 -9.17 -2.69
C PHE A 131 -0.09 -7.80 -2.64
N ALA A 132 0.08 -7.21 -1.45
CA ALA A 132 0.78 -5.95 -1.28
C ALA A 132 2.26 -6.06 -1.69
N VAL A 133 2.93 -7.18 -1.39
CA VAL A 133 4.30 -7.46 -1.87
C VAL A 133 4.35 -7.45 -3.39
N GLN A 134 3.40 -8.11 -4.07
CA GLN A 134 3.33 -8.09 -5.53
C GLN A 134 3.13 -6.69 -6.10
N GLN A 135 2.34 -5.83 -5.42
CA GLN A 135 2.18 -4.44 -5.86
C GLN A 135 3.49 -3.64 -5.69
N LEU A 136 4.18 -3.81 -4.56
CA LEU A 136 5.47 -3.15 -4.29
C LEU A 136 6.55 -3.55 -5.31
N GLU A 137 6.55 -4.81 -5.78
CA GLU A 137 7.47 -5.28 -6.81
C GLU A 137 7.20 -4.69 -8.21
N ARG A 138 5.95 -4.29 -8.47
CA ARG A 138 5.50 -3.70 -9.74
C ARG A 138 5.40 -2.17 -9.71
N ALA A 139 5.76 -1.55 -8.59
CA ALA A 139 5.66 -0.10 -8.45
C ALA A 139 6.49 0.63 -9.51
N PRO A 140 5.93 1.64 -10.21
CA PRO A 140 6.63 2.38 -11.27
C PRO A 140 7.59 3.44 -10.72
N PHE A 141 7.86 3.43 -9.40
CA PHE A 141 8.71 4.37 -8.69
C PHE A 141 9.88 3.65 -8.03
N GLU A 142 10.97 4.37 -7.79
CA GLU A 142 12.10 3.90 -6.99
C GLU A 142 12.06 4.51 -5.59
N ALA A 143 12.27 3.67 -4.57
CA ALA A 143 12.42 4.13 -3.20
C ALA A 143 13.45 3.30 -2.43
N THR A 144 14.12 3.94 -1.47
CA THR A 144 15.00 3.23 -0.52
C THR A 144 14.21 2.52 0.57
N ARG A 145 12.97 2.92 0.80
CA ARG A 145 12.07 2.33 1.80
C ARG A 145 10.77 1.86 1.14
N ARG A 146 10.40 0.63 1.48
CA ARG A 146 9.17 -0.02 1.05
C ARG A 146 8.44 -0.51 2.28
N ALA A 147 7.16 -0.16 2.41
CA ALA A 147 6.35 -0.55 3.56
C ALA A 147 4.95 -1.01 3.14
N ILE A 148 4.41 -1.91 3.93
CA ILE A 148 3.01 -2.31 3.91
C ILE A 148 2.39 -1.81 5.21
N ASP A 149 1.28 -1.09 5.10
CA ASP A 149 0.44 -0.68 6.21
C ASP A 149 -0.78 -1.61 6.27
N VAL A 150 -0.78 -2.56 7.21
CA VAL A 150 -1.87 -3.51 7.39
C VAL A 150 -2.84 -2.96 8.43
N SER A 151 -4.08 -2.65 8.03
CA SER A 151 -5.15 -2.29 8.97
C SER A 151 -6.21 -3.38 9.04
N GLY A 152 -6.69 -3.68 10.26
CA GLY A 152 -7.75 -4.67 10.47
C GLY A 152 -8.24 -4.75 11.92
N ASP A 153 -9.38 -5.43 12.11
CA ASP A 153 -10.05 -5.62 13.39
C ASP A 153 -10.07 -7.09 13.86
N GLY A 154 -9.24 -7.95 13.26
CA GLY A 154 -9.24 -9.37 13.59
C GLY A 154 -7.94 -10.11 13.29
N THR A 155 -7.89 -11.37 13.74
CA THR A 155 -6.77 -12.29 13.51
C THR A 155 -6.85 -12.93 12.13
N ASN A 156 -5.71 -13.46 11.62
CA ASN A 156 -5.71 -14.27 10.39
C ASN A 156 -6.50 -15.56 10.61
N ASN A 157 -7.60 -15.75 9.90
CA ASN A 157 -8.47 -16.93 10.01
C ASN A 157 -8.72 -17.64 8.67
N SER A 158 -7.99 -17.24 7.63
CA SER A 158 -8.08 -17.82 6.28
C SER A 158 -6.72 -17.70 5.59
N GLY A 159 -6.49 -18.55 4.61
CA GLY A 159 -5.24 -18.58 3.87
C GLY A 159 -4.09 -19.24 4.65
N ARG A 160 -2.87 -18.95 4.22
CA ARG A 160 -1.67 -19.53 4.81
C ARG A 160 -1.28 -18.89 6.15
N ASP A 161 -0.27 -19.44 6.79
CA ASP A 161 0.30 -18.87 8.00
C ASP A 161 0.77 -17.42 7.76
N VAL A 162 0.34 -16.51 8.66
CA VAL A 162 0.61 -15.08 8.53
C VAL A 162 2.07 -14.73 8.82
N THR A 163 2.73 -15.50 9.72
CA THR A 163 4.14 -15.28 10.03
C THR A 163 5.01 -15.64 8.83
N ALA A 164 4.65 -16.69 8.09
CA ALA A 164 5.34 -17.06 6.86
C ALA A 164 5.18 -15.97 5.77
N ALA A 165 4.01 -15.34 5.65
CA ALA A 165 3.80 -14.21 4.73
C ALA A 165 4.62 -12.99 5.13
N ARG A 166 4.60 -12.64 6.42
CA ARG A 166 5.44 -11.58 6.99
C ARG A 166 6.91 -11.82 6.69
N ASP A 167 7.44 -12.99 7.07
CA ASP A 167 8.87 -13.26 6.97
C ASP A 167 9.37 -13.23 5.52
N GLN A 168 8.55 -13.65 4.55
CA GLN A 168 8.85 -13.51 3.13
C GLN A 168 8.89 -12.05 2.67
N ALA A 169 7.99 -11.19 3.17
CA ALA A 169 8.04 -9.75 2.88
C ALA A 169 9.30 -9.10 3.48
N LEU A 170 9.66 -9.47 4.71
CA LEU A 170 10.87 -8.98 5.38
C LEU A 170 12.14 -9.41 4.63
N ALA A 171 12.20 -10.64 4.14
CA ALA A 171 13.33 -11.13 3.33
C ALA A 171 13.53 -10.31 2.04
N LYS A 172 12.48 -9.66 1.54
CA LYS A 172 12.53 -8.73 0.40
C LYS A 172 12.85 -7.28 0.81
N GLY A 173 13.17 -7.02 2.08
CA GLY A 173 13.46 -5.69 2.61
C GLY A 173 12.22 -4.79 2.71
N ILE A 174 11.03 -5.37 2.86
CA ILE A 174 9.78 -4.65 3.05
C ILE A 174 9.48 -4.62 4.55
N THR A 175 9.18 -3.43 5.08
CA THR A 175 8.69 -3.28 6.46
C THR A 175 7.18 -3.42 6.50
N ILE A 176 6.65 -4.12 7.51
CA ILE A 176 5.21 -4.21 7.72
C ILE A 176 4.85 -3.50 9.02
N ASN A 177 4.00 -2.48 8.93
CA ASN A 177 3.40 -1.80 10.08
C ASN A 177 1.94 -2.23 10.23
N GLY A 178 1.41 -2.13 11.44
CA GLY A 178 0.03 -2.48 11.75
C GLY A 178 -0.79 -1.29 12.25
N LEU A 179 -2.05 -1.18 11.83
CA LEU A 179 -3.07 -0.39 12.49
C LEU A 179 -4.18 -1.32 12.96
N VAL A 180 -4.21 -1.57 14.24
CA VAL A 180 -5.19 -2.45 14.88
C VAL A 180 -6.39 -1.63 15.31
N ILE A 181 -7.59 -2.08 14.93
CA ILE A 181 -8.83 -1.44 15.34
C ILE A 181 -9.48 -2.35 16.40
N LEU A 182 -9.53 -1.86 17.63
CA LEU A 182 -10.12 -2.62 18.72
C LEU A 182 -11.65 -2.56 18.66
N SER A 183 -12.29 -3.57 19.22
CA SER A 183 -13.73 -3.61 19.42
C SER A 183 -14.02 -3.87 20.89
N ALA A 184 -14.79 -2.97 21.51
CA ALA A 184 -15.26 -3.17 22.88
C ALA A 184 -16.20 -4.38 23.00
N THR A 185 -16.88 -4.74 21.91
CA THR A 185 -17.80 -5.89 21.87
C THR A 185 -17.20 -6.95 20.95
N PRO A 186 -16.79 -8.11 21.50
CA PRO A 186 -16.35 -9.23 20.69
C PRO A 186 -17.43 -9.70 19.72
N LEU A 187 -17.01 -10.23 18.56
CA LEU A 187 -17.95 -10.84 17.62
C LEU A 187 -18.69 -12.03 18.28
N ALA A 188 -20.00 -11.98 18.29
CA ALA A 188 -20.82 -13.00 18.95
C ALA A 188 -20.58 -14.43 18.42
N TRP A 189 -20.23 -14.55 17.14
CA TRP A 189 -20.00 -15.84 16.46
C TRP A 189 -18.52 -16.27 16.45
N ASN A 190 -17.58 -15.37 16.79
CA ASN A 190 -16.14 -15.67 16.88
C ASN A 190 -15.43 -14.60 17.73
N ALA A 191 -15.56 -14.69 19.04
CA ALA A 191 -15.00 -13.70 19.96
C ALA A 191 -13.47 -13.61 19.90
N GLU A 192 -12.78 -14.73 19.77
CA GLU A 192 -11.32 -14.78 19.71
C GLU A 192 -10.73 -14.14 18.45
N HIS A 193 -11.54 -13.99 17.40
CA HIS A 193 -11.10 -13.34 16.18
C HIS A 193 -10.79 -11.85 16.40
N THR A 194 -11.65 -11.12 17.10
CA THR A 194 -11.45 -9.70 17.40
C THR A 194 -10.78 -9.45 18.75
N ASN A 195 -10.90 -10.40 19.68
CA ASN A 195 -10.35 -10.31 21.04
C ASN A 195 -9.57 -11.60 21.40
N PRO A 196 -8.45 -11.86 20.69
CA PRO A 196 -7.64 -13.05 20.95
C PRO A 196 -6.98 -12.97 22.34
N PRO A 197 -6.56 -14.13 22.93
CA PRO A 197 -5.79 -14.15 24.16
C PRO A 197 -4.56 -13.23 24.07
N GLY A 198 -4.44 -12.31 25.04
CA GLY A 198 -3.37 -11.31 25.08
C GLY A 198 -3.66 -10.02 24.32
N GLY A 199 -4.80 -9.94 23.60
CA GLY A 199 -5.21 -8.76 22.85
C GLY A 199 -4.79 -8.79 21.37
N LEU A 200 -5.54 -8.07 20.55
CA LEU A 200 -5.33 -8.04 19.11
C LEU A 200 -4.04 -7.27 18.75
N ASP A 201 -3.67 -6.26 19.51
CA ASP A 201 -2.43 -5.52 19.32
C ASP A 201 -1.19 -6.41 19.56
N GLU A 202 -1.21 -7.26 20.59
CA GLU A 202 -0.15 -8.25 20.83
C GLU A 202 -0.11 -9.32 19.72
N TYR A 203 -1.28 -9.74 19.23
CA TYR A 203 -1.32 -10.63 18.07
C TYR A 203 -0.62 -10.02 16.86
N TYR A 204 -0.90 -8.75 16.53
CA TYR A 204 -0.25 -8.06 15.41
C TYR A 204 1.25 -7.89 15.64
N LYS A 205 1.67 -7.50 16.85
CA LYS A 205 3.10 -7.38 17.20
C LYS A 205 3.87 -8.68 16.98
N ARG A 206 3.28 -9.81 17.36
CA ARG A 206 3.95 -11.13 17.28
C ARG A 206 3.91 -11.74 15.88
N ASN A 207 2.81 -11.56 15.16
CA ASN A 207 2.53 -12.36 13.97
C ASN A 207 2.51 -11.56 12.66
N VAL A 208 2.19 -10.26 12.70
CA VAL A 208 1.91 -9.48 11.48
C VAL A 208 3.02 -8.49 11.16
N VAL A 209 3.43 -7.69 12.14
CA VAL A 209 4.40 -6.61 11.91
C VAL A 209 5.83 -7.10 11.95
N GLY A 210 6.73 -6.39 11.26
CA GLY A 210 8.16 -6.72 11.26
C GLY A 210 8.96 -5.82 10.32
N GLY A 211 10.28 -5.92 10.46
CA GLY A 211 11.24 -5.14 9.70
C GLY A 211 11.77 -3.92 10.47
N PRO A 212 12.76 -3.21 9.92
CA PRO A 212 13.41 -2.09 10.60
C PRO A 212 12.42 -0.96 10.92
N GLY A 213 12.27 -0.62 12.20
CA GLY A 213 11.38 0.44 12.67
C GLY A 213 9.89 0.11 12.59
N ALA A 214 9.53 -1.16 12.43
CA ALA A 214 8.14 -1.61 12.41
C ALA A 214 7.44 -1.33 13.74
N PHE A 215 6.17 -0.95 13.67
CA PHE A 215 5.36 -0.64 14.84
C PHE A 215 3.88 -0.99 14.64
N VAL A 216 3.17 -1.10 15.76
CA VAL A 216 1.70 -1.22 15.80
C VAL A 216 1.13 0.07 16.35
N MET A 217 0.17 0.66 15.63
CA MET A 217 -0.71 1.71 16.12
C MET A 217 -2.05 1.09 16.50
N VAL A 218 -2.65 1.57 17.58
CA VAL A 218 -3.95 1.09 18.06
C VAL A 218 -4.98 2.20 17.94
N ALA A 219 -6.06 1.93 17.21
CA ALA A 219 -7.31 2.68 17.30
C ALA A 219 -8.21 1.98 18.32
N GLN A 220 -8.70 2.71 19.31
CA GLN A 220 -9.54 2.15 20.38
C GLN A 220 -10.91 1.67 19.87
N ASP A 221 -11.34 2.24 18.75
CA ASP A 221 -12.57 1.97 18.03
C ASP A 221 -12.48 2.53 16.60
N PHE A 222 -13.53 2.38 15.82
CA PHE A 222 -13.59 2.94 14.47
C PHE A 222 -13.72 4.46 14.44
N GLU A 223 -14.27 5.09 15.48
CA GLU A 223 -14.38 6.55 15.62
C GLU A 223 -12.99 7.19 15.78
N SER A 224 -12.08 6.55 16.51
CA SER A 224 -10.71 7.02 16.72
C SER A 224 -9.75 6.66 15.59
N PHE A 225 -10.18 5.85 14.62
CA PHE A 225 -9.33 5.36 13.52
C PHE A 225 -8.63 6.49 12.75
N GLY A 226 -9.36 7.56 12.42
CA GLY A 226 -8.80 8.68 11.65
C GLY A 226 -7.63 9.36 12.35
N GLN A 227 -7.73 9.60 13.67
CA GLN A 227 -6.64 10.19 14.45
C GLN A 227 -5.45 9.23 14.59
N ALA A 228 -5.71 7.93 14.78
CA ALA A 228 -4.67 6.91 14.82
C ALA A 228 -3.92 6.83 13.48
N MET A 229 -4.64 6.88 12.35
CA MET A 229 -4.06 6.88 11.01
C MET A 229 -3.20 8.13 10.74
N ILE A 230 -3.64 9.32 11.16
CA ILE A 230 -2.83 10.55 11.04
C ILE A 230 -1.49 10.37 11.77
N ASN A 231 -1.53 9.92 13.02
CA ASN A 231 -0.34 9.74 13.84
C ASN A 231 0.59 8.65 13.23
N LYS A 232 -0.02 7.57 12.73
CA LYS A 232 0.70 6.48 12.08
C LYS A 232 1.42 6.95 10.82
N LEU A 233 0.74 7.66 9.91
CA LEU A 233 1.34 8.18 8.68
C LEU A 233 2.48 9.16 8.95
N ILE A 234 2.33 10.05 9.95
CA ILE A 234 3.42 10.94 10.35
C ILE A 234 4.64 10.11 10.79
N GLY A 235 4.42 9.07 11.60
CA GLY A 235 5.50 8.17 12.05
C GLY A 235 6.19 7.44 10.90
N GLU A 236 5.42 6.88 9.97
CA GLU A 236 5.94 6.15 8.80
C GLU A 236 6.77 7.04 7.87
N VAL A 237 6.26 8.25 7.61
CA VAL A 237 6.95 9.22 6.75
C VAL A 237 8.18 9.80 7.46
N ALA A 238 8.09 10.12 8.77
CA ALA A 238 9.19 10.67 9.55
C ALA A 238 10.39 9.71 9.61
N LEU A 239 10.17 8.40 9.74
CA LEU A 239 11.23 7.39 9.67
C LEU A 239 11.95 7.40 8.30
N ALA A 240 11.35 7.99 7.24
CA ALA A 240 11.99 8.20 5.95
C ALA A 240 12.93 9.42 5.94
N SER A 241 12.83 10.34 6.91
CA SER A 241 13.63 11.57 6.95
C SER A 241 15.01 11.31 7.56
N PRO A 242 16.11 11.83 6.98
CA PRO A 242 17.46 11.73 7.52
C PRO A 242 17.61 12.32 8.92
N ARG A 243 16.77 13.29 9.30
CA ARG A 243 16.84 14.01 10.60
C ARG A 243 16.58 13.09 11.81
N TRP A 244 15.85 12.00 11.68
CA TRP A 244 15.57 11.09 12.80
C TRP A 244 16.70 10.11 13.09
N ARG A 245 17.60 9.85 12.14
CA ARG A 245 18.77 8.98 12.37
C ARG A 245 19.82 9.60 13.27
N THR A 246 19.79 10.92 13.47
CA THR A 246 20.78 11.66 14.28
C THR A 246 20.39 11.76 15.76
N VAL A 247 19.16 11.43 16.14
CA VAL A 247 18.64 11.56 17.53
C VAL A 247 18.74 10.24 18.31
N GLN A 248 19.03 9.12 17.65
CA GLN A 248 19.17 7.79 18.28
C GLN A 248 20.63 7.29 18.38
N ARG A 249 21.62 8.20 18.35
CA ARG A 249 23.02 7.87 18.67
C ARG A 249 23.45 8.46 19.98
#